data_1ce2069d6cca90176b18be1d710d15ff
#
_entry.id   1ce2069d6cca90176b18be1d710d15ff
#
_cell.length_a   1.000
_cell.length_b   1.000
_cell.length_c   1.000
_cell.angle_alpha   90.00
_cell.angle_beta   90.00
_cell.angle_gamma   90.00
#
_symmetry.space_group_name_H-M   'P 1'
#
loop_
_entity.id
_entity.type
_entity.pdbx_description
1 polymer ?
#
loop_
_entity_poly.entity_id
_entity_poly.type
_entity_poly.pdbx_seq_one_letter_code
_entity_poly.pdbx_strand_id
1 'polypeptide(L)'
;ETSFVSANSCENGVSYRTYVGGVCGFNGEGGHSFTDITSNIDVKGSTCDVGGLFGIAHYGNNFVNCSSSGDVEIYAADDIDSAEEIGGIAGVWHNENGTTVTFTNCSFTGTLKTNITEGVDLSNNTITGKAYSSTGTGNLIIK
;
A
#
# COMPACT_ATOMS: atom_id res chain seq x y z
N GLU A 1 -20.59 8.47 -11.09
CA GLU A 1 -19.30 8.20 -11.78
C GLU A 1 -18.37 7.53 -10.78
N THR A 2 -17.81 6.39 -11.17
CA THR A 2 -16.80 5.71 -10.36
C THR A 2 -15.44 6.15 -10.89
N SER A 3 -14.65 6.82 -10.05
CA SER A 3 -13.28 7.18 -10.36
C SER A 3 -12.35 6.10 -9.82
N PHE A 4 -11.37 5.68 -10.61
CA PHE A 4 -10.38 4.71 -10.16
C PHE A 4 -8.97 5.06 -10.65
N VAL A 5 -7.97 4.61 -9.92
CA VAL A 5 -6.56 4.62 -10.32
C VAL A 5 -6.12 3.18 -10.53
N SER A 6 -5.46 2.92 -11.65
CA SER A 6 -4.91 1.59 -11.93
C SER A 6 -3.50 1.66 -12.49
N ALA A 7 -2.70 0.66 -12.17
CA ALA A 7 -1.39 0.44 -12.76
C ALA A 7 -1.09 -1.05 -12.93
N ASN A 8 -0.21 -1.34 -13.87
CA ASN A 8 0.33 -2.66 -14.14
C ASN A 8 1.87 -2.52 -14.25
N SER A 9 2.60 -3.29 -13.46
CA SER A 9 4.07 -3.19 -13.39
C SER A 9 4.83 -4.18 -14.26
N CYS A 10 4.13 -5.02 -15.03
CA CYS A 10 4.79 -6.01 -15.87
C CYS A 10 4.88 -5.54 -17.33
N GLU A 11 6.10 -5.39 -17.82
CA GLU A 11 6.39 -5.15 -19.22
C GLU A 11 7.49 -6.11 -19.68
N ASN A 12 7.22 -6.86 -20.78
CA ASN A 12 8.19 -7.79 -21.41
C ASN A 12 8.76 -8.88 -20.48
N GLY A 13 8.00 -9.37 -19.51
CA GLY A 13 8.43 -10.43 -18.60
C GLY A 13 9.45 -9.97 -17.54
N VAL A 14 9.71 -8.68 -17.41
CA VAL A 14 10.53 -8.12 -16.33
C VAL A 14 9.60 -7.50 -15.29
N SER A 15 9.64 -8.06 -14.08
CA SER A 15 8.90 -7.51 -12.94
C SER A 15 9.70 -6.39 -12.30
N TYR A 16 9.14 -5.19 -12.29
CA TYR A 16 9.63 -4.07 -11.48
C TYR A 16 8.68 -3.89 -10.30
N ARG A 17 9.21 -3.73 -9.11
CA ARG A 17 8.38 -3.37 -7.97
C ARG A 17 7.78 -1.99 -8.18
N THR A 18 6.47 -1.92 -8.25
CA THR A 18 5.71 -0.70 -8.49
C THR A 18 4.79 -0.44 -7.32
N TYR A 19 4.52 0.82 -7.06
CA TYR A 19 3.68 1.26 -5.96
C TYR A 19 2.49 2.04 -6.49
N VAL A 20 1.28 1.65 -6.10
CA VAL A 20 0.04 2.30 -6.53
C VAL A 20 -0.73 2.79 -5.33
N GLY A 21 -1.07 4.06 -5.32
CA GLY A 21 -1.91 4.67 -4.29
C GLY A 21 -2.87 5.69 -4.90
N GLY A 22 -4.03 5.87 -4.31
CA GLY A 22 -5.04 6.83 -4.78
C GLY A 22 -4.59 8.29 -4.72
N VAL A 23 -3.56 8.58 -3.94
CA VAL A 23 -2.95 9.92 -3.81
C VAL A 23 -1.50 9.91 -4.28
N CYS A 24 -0.72 8.91 -3.86
CA CYS A 24 0.70 8.85 -4.19
C CYS A 24 1.18 7.40 -4.25
N GLY A 25 1.80 7.00 -5.35
CA GLY A 25 2.40 5.67 -5.47
C GLY A 25 3.65 5.54 -4.58
N PHE A 26 4.61 6.43 -4.74
CA PHE A 26 5.87 6.43 -4.00
C PHE A 26 6.13 7.80 -3.38
N ASN A 27 6.24 7.86 -2.06
CA ASN A 27 6.37 9.11 -1.31
C ASN A 27 7.82 9.52 -0.99
N GLY A 28 8.76 9.07 -1.80
CA GLY A 28 10.17 9.48 -1.74
C GLY A 28 10.91 9.02 -0.50
N GLU A 29 11.86 9.83 -0.05
CA GLU A 29 12.66 9.56 1.15
C GLU A 29 11.83 9.72 2.43
N GLY A 30 12.38 9.24 3.55
CA GLY A 30 11.72 9.27 4.84
C GLY A 30 11.68 10.63 5.54
N GLY A 31 11.00 10.69 6.68
CA GLY A 31 10.94 11.87 7.54
C GLY A 31 9.85 12.87 7.18
N HIS A 32 8.90 12.51 6.31
CA HIS A 32 7.77 13.34 5.94
C HIS A 32 6.54 13.10 6.83
N SER A 33 5.69 14.12 6.93
CA SER A 33 4.38 14.01 7.57
C SER A 33 3.27 14.27 6.56
N PHE A 34 2.32 13.37 6.51
CA PHE A 34 1.11 13.42 5.69
C PHE A 34 -0.08 13.55 6.64
N THR A 35 -0.83 14.64 6.52
CA THR A 35 -1.86 14.98 7.50
C THR A 35 -3.18 15.32 6.82
N ASP A 36 -4.29 14.85 7.39
CA ASP A 36 -5.66 15.18 6.97
C ASP A 36 -5.96 14.84 5.50
N ILE A 37 -5.45 13.69 5.04
CA ILE A 37 -5.66 13.21 3.66
C ILE A 37 -6.84 12.24 3.64
N THR A 38 -7.83 12.54 2.79
CA THR A 38 -9.01 11.69 2.60
C THR A 38 -9.22 11.38 1.12
N SER A 39 -9.52 10.13 0.79
CA SER A 39 -9.86 9.67 -0.55
C SER A 39 -11.01 8.66 -0.51
N ASN A 40 -11.85 8.72 -1.54
CA ASN A 40 -12.88 7.71 -1.84
C ASN A 40 -12.67 7.04 -3.20
N ILE A 41 -11.47 7.10 -3.73
CA ILE A 41 -11.12 6.56 -5.05
C ILE A 41 -10.84 5.07 -4.92
N ASP A 42 -11.41 4.26 -5.82
CA ASP A 42 -11.05 2.86 -5.98
C ASP A 42 -9.65 2.75 -6.58
N VAL A 43 -8.81 1.88 -6.02
CA VAL A 43 -7.42 1.70 -6.43
C VAL A 43 -7.21 0.25 -6.83
N LYS A 44 -6.63 0.04 -8.03
CA LYS A 44 -6.33 -1.29 -8.55
C LYS A 44 -4.88 -1.40 -8.97
N GLY A 45 -4.25 -2.52 -8.66
CA GLY A 45 -2.90 -2.81 -9.09
C GLY A 45 -2.70 -4.26 -9.49
N SER A 46 -1.84 -4.47 -10.47
CA SER A 46 -1.38 -5.79 -10.90
C SER A 46 0.12 -5.87 -10.72
N THR A 47 0.59 -6.91 -10.01
CA THR A 47 2.03 -7.10 -9.74
C THR A 47 2.72 -5.88 -9.10
N CYS A 48 2.02 -5.22 -8.16
CA CYS A 48 2.51 -4.02 -7.48
C CYS A 48 1.98 -3.95 -6.05
N ASP A 49 2.61 -3.15 -5.20
CA ASP A 49 2.08 -2.83 -3.88
C ASP A 49 0.96 -1.80 -4.00
N VAL A 50 -0.21 -2.10 -3.46
CA VAL A 50 -1.43 -1.31 -3.68
C VAL A 50 -1.99 -0.81 -2.35
N GLY A 51 -2.13 0.51 -2.22
CA GLY A 51 -2.75 1.13 -1.06
C GLY A 51 -3.83 2.14 -1.42
N GLY A 52 -4.81 2.31 -0.56
CA GLY A 52 -5.92 3.23 -0.80
C GLY A 52 -5.49 4.69 -0.92
N LEU A 53 -4.43 5.10 -0.23
CA LEU A 53 -3.83 6.42 -0.35
C LEU A 53 -2.39 6.37 -0.89
N PHE A 54 -1.56 5.49 -0.35
CA PHE A 54 -0.13 5.39 -0.67
C PHE A 54 0.22 3.97 -1.11
N GLY A 55 0.98 3.82 -2.19
CA GLY A 55 1.52 2.52 -2.57
C GLY A 55 2.55 2.02 -1.55
N ILE A 56 3.38 2.92 -1.01
CA ILE A 56 4.33 2.63 0.06
C ILE A 56 4.30 3.70 1.15
N ALA A 57 4.36 3.27 2.41
CA ALA A 57 4.70 4.10 3.56
C ALA A 57 6.21 4.01 3.81
N HIS A 58 6.96 4.98 3.30
CA HIS A 58 8.42 4.95 3.37
C HIS A 58 8.93 5.19 4.80
N TYR A 59 10.15 4.75 5.09
CA TYR A 59 10.74 4.80 6.45
C TYR A 59 10.73 6.21 7.06
N GLY A 60 10.47 6.28 8.36
CA GLY A 60 10.46 7.55 9.10
C GLY A 60 9.29 8.49 8.78
N ASN A 61 8.33 8.05 7.95
CA ASN A 61 7.16 8.87 7.62
C ASN A 61 6.05 8.73 8.68
N ASN A 62 5.32 9.83 8.87
CA ASN A 62 4.17 9.90 9.75
C ASN A 62 2.90 10.21 8.96
N PHE A 63 1.86 9.44 9.20
CA PHE A 63 0.53 9.60 8.62
C PHE A 63 -0.45 9.92 9.75
N VAL A 64 -1.12 11.07 9.68
CA VAL A 64 -2.01 11.54 10.74
C VAL A 64 -3.37 11.90 10.16
N ASN A 65 -4.45 11.39 10.75
CA ASN A 65 -5.83 11.64 10.33
C ASN A 65 -6.06 11.32 8.84
N CYS A 66 -5.43 10.27 8.32
CA CYS A 66 -5.60 9.87 6.93
C CYS A 66 -6.69 8.80 6.80
N SER A 67 -7.55 8.94 5.79
CA SER A 67 -8.63 7.98 5.60
C SER A 67 -8.88 7.64 4.13
N SER A 68 -9.18 6.36 3.86
CA SER A 68 -9.61 5.89 2.56
C SER A 68 -10.91 5.09 2.69
N SER A 69 -11.85 5.32 1.76
CA SER A 69 -13.13 4.61 1.69
C SER A 69 -13.39 3.96 0.33
N GLY A 70 -12.53 4.15 -0.65
CA GLY A 70 -12.58 3.42 -1.93
C GLY A 70 -12.12 1.98 -1.75
N ASP A 71 -12.54 1.10 -2.65
CA ASP A 71 -12.07 -0.28 -2.68
C ASP A 71 -10.63 -0.35 -3.16
N VAL A 72 -9.85 -1.26 -2.57
CA VAL A 72 -8.46 -1.51 -2.96
C VAL A 72 -8.33 -2.94 -3.46
N GLU A 73 -7.85 -3.11 -4.68
CA GLU A 73 -7.77 -4.40 -5.34
C GLU A 73 -6.37 -4.67 -5.87
N ILE A 74 -5.81 -5.83 -5.49
CA ILE A 74 -4.63 -6.40 -6.12
C ILE A 74 -5.03 -7.64 -6.92
N TYR A 75 -4.55 -7.78 -8.14
CA TYR A 75 -4.85 -8.94 -8.98
C TYR A 75 -3.59 -9.46 -9.69
N ALA A 76 -3.56 -10.78 -9.90
CA ALA A 76 -2.55 -11.39 -10.76
C ALA A 76 -2.85 -11.00 -12.21
N ALA A 77 -1.85 -10.49 -12.92
CA ALA A 77 -1.88 -10.49 -14.39
C ALA A 77 -1.59 -11.91 -14.88
N ASP A 78 -2.18 -12.28 -16.01
CA ASP A 78 -1.95 -13.58 -16.64
C ASP A 78 -0.44 -13.86 -16.71
N ASP A 79 0.01 -14.97 -16.13
CA ASP A 79 1.38 -15.49 -16.12
C ASP A 79 2.35 -14.96 -15.04
N ILE A 80 1.95 -14.14 -14.07
CA ILE A 80 2.85 -13.68 -12.99
C ILE A 80 2.22 -13.89 -11.62
N ASP A 81 2.76 -14.87 -10.91
CA ASP A 81 2.39 -15.22 -9.54
C ASP A 81 3.38 -14.57 -8.55
N SER A 82 3.46 -13.25 -8.53
CA SER A 82 4.23 -12.52 -7.53
C SER A 82 3.28 -11.89 -6.51
N ALA A 83 3.35 -12.38 -5.29
CA ALA A 83 2.61 -11.84 -4.17
C ALA A 83 3.21 -10.47 -3.78
N GLU A 84 2.61 -9.41 -4.28
CA GLU A 84 2.84 -8.06 -3.79
C GLU A 84 1.86 -7.75 -2.64
N GLU A 85 2.04 -6.64 -1.97
CA GLU A 85 1.30 -6.33 -0.76
C GLU A 85 0.13 -5.37 -1.03
N ILE A 86 -0.91 -5.51 -0.22
CA ILE A 86 -2.10 -4.66 -0.27
C ILE A 86 -2.42 -4.12 1.13
N GLY A 87 -2.84 -2.87 1.21
CA GLY A 87 -3.32 -2.26 2.45
C GLY A 87 -4.34 -1.16 2.22
N GLY A 88 -5.19 -0.92 3.19
CA GLY A 88 -6.27 0.06 3.10
C GLY A 88 -5.79 1.50 2.99
N ILE A 89 -4.68 1.85 3.63
CA ILE A 89 -4.04 3.17 3.56
C ILE A 89 -2.74 3.10 2.76
N ALA A 90 -1.84 2.18 3.08
CA ALA A 90 -0.58 1.99 2.37
C ALA A 90 -0.42 0.52 1.96
N GLY A 91 -0.01 0.26 0.72
CA GLY A 91 0.19 -1.10 0.22
C GLY A 91 1.24 -1.85 1.03
N VAL A 92 2.34 -1.20 1.29
CA VAL A 92 3.47 -1.76 2.06
C VAL A 92 4.09 -0.68 2.94
N TRP A 93 4.79 -1.07 4.00
CA TRP A 93 5.62 -0.14 4.75
C TRP A 93 7.11 -0.53 4.66
N HIS A 94 7.98 0.48 4.60
CA HIS A 94 9.42 0.27 4.46
C HIS A 94 10.08 0.11 5.83
N ASN A 95 10.60 -1.09 6.07
CA ASN A 95 11.25 -1.50 7.30
C ASN A 95 12.76 -1.20 7.24
N GLU A 96 13.15 0.05 7.48
CA GLU A 96 14.56 0.46 7.54
C GLU A 96 15.08 0.50 8.97
N ASN A 97 16.32 0.05 9.18
CA ASN A 97 16.95 -0.03 10.49
C ASN A 97 16.96 1.30 11.25
N GLY A 98 16.47 1.28 12.48
CA GLY A 98 16.43 2.45 13.36
C GLY A 98 15.35 3.48 13.01
N THR A 99 14.50 3.21 12.05
CA THR A 99 13.41 4.11 11.66
C THR A 99 12.05 3.63 12.18
N THR A 100 11.07 4.54 12.17
CA THR A 100 9.69 4.22 12.57
C THR A 100 8.73 4.81 11.55
N VAL A 101 7.80 4.00 11.06
CA VAL A 101 6.63 4.44 10.31
C VAL A 101 5.45 4.51 11.26
N THR A 102 4.74 5.64 11.29
CA THR A 102 3.63 5.86 12.22
C THR A 102 2.34 6.18 11.49
N PHE A 103 1.26 5.50 11.85
CA PHE A 103 -0.10 5.83 11.46
C PHE A 103 -0.88 6.22 12.72
N THR A 104 -1.40 7.45 12.78
CA THR A 104 -2.18 7.96 13.91
C THR A 104 -3.55 8.40 13.44
N ASN A 105 -4.62 7.88 14.05
CA ASN A 105 -6.00 8.15 13.64
C ASN A 105 -6.25 7.91 12.15
N CYS A 106 -5.60 6.90 11.57
CA CYS A 106 -5.84 6.51 10.19
C CYS A 106 -6.93 5.45 10.12
N SER A 107 -7.77 5.51 9.09
CA SER A 107 -8.87 4.58 8.93
C SER A 107 -9.10 4.17 7.48
N PHE A 108 -9.52 2.93 7.30
CA PHE A 108 -9.99 2.39 6.03
C PHE A 108 -11.37 1.80 6.21
N THR A 109 -12.31 2.18 5.34
CA THR A 109 -13.70 1.70 5.36
C THR A 109 -14.15 1.08 4.04
N GLY A 110 -13.27 1.04 3.04
CA GLY A 110 -13.50 0.32 1.80
C GLY A 110 -13.32 -1.20 1.96
N THR A 111 -13.22 -1.89 0.84
CA THR A 111 -13.01 -3.34 0.79
C THR A 111 -11.65 -3.66 0.19
N LEU A 112 -10.88 -4.54 0.84
CA LEU A 112 -9.69 -5.14 0.24
C LEU A 112 -10.10 -6.35 -0.61
N LYS A 113 -9.63 -6.42 -1.86
CA LYS A 113 -9.98 -7.47 -2.83
C LYS A 113 -8.74 -8.05 -3.49
N THR A 114 -8.78 -9.35 -3.77
CA THR A 114 -7.77 -10.03 -4.58
C THR A 114 -8.35 -11.26 -5.26
N ASN A 115 -7.82 -11.60 -6.43
CA ASN A 115 -8.00 -12.90 -7.06
C ASN A 115 -6.76 -13.80 -6.90
N ILE A 116 -5.73 -13.33 -6.22
CA ILE A 116 -4.52 -14.09 -5.90
C ILE A 116 -4.85 -15.04 -4.75
N THR A 117 -4.60 -16.32 -4.94
CA THR A 117 -4.99 -17.36 -3.98
C THR A 117 -3.93 -17.69 -2.94
N GLU A 118 -2.67 -17.31 -3.19
CA GLU A 118 -1.54 -17.57 -2.30
C GLU A 118 -0.74 -16.31 -2.00
N GLY A 119 -0.27 -16.18 -0.77
CA GLY A 119 0.67 -15.13 -0.36
C GLY A 119 0.07 -13.77 0.00
N VAL A 120 -1.20 -13.49 -0.28
CA VAL A 120 -1.87 -12.23 0.07
C VAL A 120 -2.78 -12.44 1.29
N ASP A 121 -2.48 -11.76 2.39
CA ASP A 121 -3.30 -11.76 3.60
C ASP A 121 -4.11 -10.47 3.70
N LEU A 122 -5.43 -10.58 3.52
CA LEU A 122 -6.34 -9.44 3.65
C LEU A 122 -6.80 -9.17 5.09
N SER A 123 -6.64 -10.13 6.00
CA SER A 123 -7.29 -10.08 7.32
C SER A 123 -6.70 -9.02 8.26
N ASN A 124 -5.44 -8.68 8.10
CA ASN A 124 -4.70 -7.75 8.97
C ASN A 124 -4.24 -6.47 8.28
N ASN A 125 -4.58 -6.29 7.01
CA ASN A 125 -4.04 -5.23 6.17
C ASN A 125 -4.94 -3.99 6.05
N THR A 126 -5.81 -3.74 7.04
CA THR A 126 -6.73 -2.58 6.99
C THR A 126 -6.01 -1.24 6.92
N ILE A 127 -4.82 -1.11 7.49
CA ILE A 127 -4.01 0.12 7.42
C ILE A 127 -2.87 -0.07 6.42
N THR A 128 -2.04 -1.08 6.59
CA THR A 128 -0.90 -1.34 5.69
C THR A 128 -0.68 -2.83 5.49
N GLY A 129 -0.18 -3.22 4.33
CA GLY A 129 0.35 -4.57 4.10
C GLY A 129 1.63 -4.82 4.89
N LYS A 130 2.30 -5.94 4.61
CA LYS A 130 3.53 -6.35 5.30
C LYS A 130 4.71 -5.39 5.08
N ALA A 131 5.80 -5.65 5.77
CA ALA A 131 7.03 -4.89 5.60
C ALA A 131 7.71 -5.18 4.25
N TYR A 132 8.21 -4.14 3.61
CA TYR A 132 8.97 -4.21 2.36
C TYR A 132 10.23 -5.10 2.48
N SER A 133 10.89 -5.10 3.62
CA SER A 133 12.11 -5.87 3.85
C SER A 133 11.94 -6.80 5.03
N SER A 134 12.20 -8.08 4.85
CA SER A 134 12.17 -9.07 5.95
C SER A 134 13.40 -9.00 6.87
N THR A 135 14.44 -8.26 6.49
CA THR A 135 15.72 -8.17 7.23
C THR A 135 15.90 -6.86 7.98
N GLY A 136 15.04 -5.88 7.75
CA GLY A 136 15.07 -4.61 8.46
C GLY A 136 14.59 -4.73 9.91
N THR A 137 15.05 -3.84 10.77
CA THR A 137 14.68 -3.73 12.18
C THR A 137 13.96 -2.43 12.51
N GLY A 138 13.31 -1.82 11.52
CA GLY A 138 12.45 -0.67 11.70
C GLY A 138 11.16 -1.02 12.46
N ASN A 139 10.46 0.00 12.93
CA ASN A 139 9.24 -0.14 13.70
C ASN A 139 8.02 0.38 12.93
N LEU A 140 6.90 -0.31 13.09
CA LEU A 140 5.58 0.14 12.67
C LEU A 140 4.74 0.47 13.91
N ILE A 141 4.16 1.68 13.95
CA ILE A 141 3.27 2.11 15.03
C ILE A 141 1.92 2.51 14.42
N ILE A 142 0.85 1.86 14.86
CA ILE A 142 -0.53 2.19 14.52
C ILE A 142 -1.26 2.59 15.81
N LYS A 143 -1.85 3.81 15.85
CA LYS A 143 -2.52 4.39 17.01
C LYS A 143 -3.92 4.86 16.67
#